data_ebd453d1da66b909c126eb14c6fac5f4
#
_entry.id   ebd453d1da66b909c126eb14c6fac5f4
#
_cell.length_a   1.000
_cell.length_b   1.000
_cell.length_c   1.000
_cell.angle_alpha   90.00
_cell.angle_beta   90.00
_cell.angle_gamma   90.00
#
_symmetry.space_group_name_H-M   'P 1'
#
loop_
_entity.id
_entity.type
_entity.pdbx_description
1 polymer ?
#
loop_
_entity_poly.entity_id
_entity_poly.type
_entity_poly.pdbx_seq_one_letter_code
_entity_poly.pdbx_strand_id
1 'polypeptide(L)' 'MRAQFLEALIKKYPNHYQLGAAVSRYYHLRQEKLTKEECEEKTLKSTFSNN' A
#
# COMPACT_ATOMS: atom_id res chain seq x y z
N MET A 1 -0.82 1.05 -10.33
CA MET A 1 -1.67 1.24 -9.13
C MET A 1 -2.97 1.89 -9.55
N ARG A 2 -4.09 1.31 -9.17
CA ARG A 2 -5.39 1.87 -9.56
C ARG A 2 -5.74 3.06 -8.69
N ALA A 3 -6.48 4.02 -9.28
CA ALA A 3 -6.88 5.22 -8.55
C ALA A 3 -7.70 4.88 -7.30
N GLN A 4 -8.60 3.91 -7.39
CA GLN A 4 -9.40 3.50 -6.25
C GLN A 4 -8.54 2.98 -5.10
N PHE A 5 -7.49 2.23 -5.43
CA PHE A 5 -6.57 1.73 -4.42
C PHE A 5 -5.80 2.87 -3.77
N LEU A 6 -5.34 3.82 -4.57
CA LEU A 6 -4.62 4.97 -4.04
C LEU A 6 -5.50 5.79 -3.11
N GLU A 7 -6.76 6.00 -3.49
CA GLU A 7 -7.69 6.70 -2.63
C GLU A 7 -7.88 5.98 -1.29
N ALA A 8 -8.00 4.65 -1.34
CA ALA A 8 -8.15 3.86 -0.12
C ALA A 8 -6.92 4.02 0.78
N LEU A 9 -5.72 4.04 0.19
CA LEU A 9 -4.49 4.23 0.96
C LEU A 9 -4.46 5.61 1.60
N ILE A 10 -4.84 6.64 0.87
CA ILE A 10 -4.84 7.99 1.40
C ILE A 10 -5.79 8.12 2.59
N LYS A 11 -6.96 7.49 2.48
CA LYS A 11 -7.92 7.51 3.59
C LYS A 11 -7.42 6.72 4.79
N LYS A 12 -6.75 5.59 4.55
CA LYS A 12 -6.25 4.75 5.64
C LYS A 12 -5.01 5.35 6.29
N TYR A 13 -4.16 5.99 5.51
CA TYR A 13 -2.90 6.55 5.98
C TYR A 13 -2.79 8.02 5.58
N PRO A 14 -3.48 8.92 6.31
CA PRO A 14 -3.39 10.35 5.98
C PRO A 14 -2.02 10.93 6.27
N ASN A 15 -1.22 10.28 7.09
CA ASN A 15 0.15 10.69 7.36
C ASN A 15 1.02 10.34 6.15
N HIS A 16 1.72 11.33 5.59
CA HIS A 16 2.53 11.13 4.39
C HIS A 16 3.62 10.07 4.58
N TYR A 17 4.16 10.00 5.78
CA TYR A 17 5.21 9.01 6.08
C TYR A 17 4.64 7.59 5.96
N GLN A 18 3.50 7.36 6.59
CA GLN A 18 2.86 6.04 6.53
C GLN A 18 2.36 5.73 5.14
N LEU A 19 1.83 6.74 4.44
CA LEU A 19 1.36 6.56 3.07
C LEU A 19 2.52 6.16 2.15
N GLY A 20 3.68 6.81 2.33
CA GLY A 20 4.87 6.46 1.56
C GLY A 20 5.31 5.03 1.82
N ALA A 21 5.26 4.59 3.09
CA ALA A 21 5.62 3.22 3.44
C ALA A 21 4.67 2.23 2.77
N ALA A 22 3.38 2.55 2.72
CA ALA A 22 2.40 1.68 2.08
C ALA A 22 2.64 1.57 0.58
N VAL A 23 2.94 2.68 -0.08
CA VAL A 23 3.25 2.68 -1.51
C VAL A 23 4.51 1.86 -1.78
N SER A 24 5.54 2.03 -0.95
CA SER A 24 6.76 1.24 -1.06
C SER A 24 6.47 -0.25 -0.92
N ARG A 25 5.61 -0.62 0.03
CA ARG A 25 5.23 -2.01 0.23
C ARG A 25 4.58 -2.57 -1.03
N TYR A 26 3.66 -1.82 -1.62
CA TYR A 26 3.02 -2.23 -2.86
C TYR A 26 4.07 -2.47 -3.95
N TYR A 27 5.00 -1.54 -4.09
CA TYR A 27 6.05 -1.64 -5.11
C TYR A 27 6.88 -2.90 -4.91
N HIS A 28 7.30 -3.19 -3.69
CA HIS A 28 8.09 -4.38 -3.40
C HIS A 28 7.32 -5.66 -3.69
N LEU A 29 6.04 -5.69 -3.38
CA LEU A 29 5.22 -6.86 -3.68
C LEU A 29 5.10 -7.08 -5.18
N ARG A 30 5.04 -6.02 -5.97
CA ARG A 30 5.06 -6.14 -7.42
C ARG A 30 6.37 -6.71 -7.92
N GLN A 31 7.47 -6.35 -7.30
CA GLN A 31 8.78 -6.91 -7.65
C GLN A 31 8.84 -8.42 -7.40
N GLU A 32 8.04 -8.91 -6.47
CA GLU A 32 7.93 -10.34 -6.20
C GLU A 32 6.99 -11.04 -7.18
N LYS A 33 6.53 -10.34 -8.19
CA LYS A 33 5.69 -10.88 -9.26
C LYS A 33 4.30 -11.30 -8.83
N LEU A 34 3.82 -10.73 -7.73
CA LEU A 34 2.45 -10.94 -7.31
C LEU A 34 1.50 -10.16 -8.21
N THR A 35 0.25 -10.62 -8.31
CA THR A 35 -0.74 -9.91 -9.11
C THR A 35 -1.08 -8.56 -8.46
N LYS A 36 -1.67 -7.67 -9.26
CA LYS A 36 -2.05 -6.35 -8.74
C LYS A 36 -3.05 -6.50 -7.60
N GLU A 37 -4.02 -7.40 -7.74
CA GLU A 37 -5.01 -7.62 -6.69
C GLU A 37 -4.37 -8.11 -5.40
N GLU A 38 -3.42 -9.04 -5.50
CA GLU A 38 -2.72 -9.55 -4.34
C GLU A 38 -1.90 -8.45 -3.67
N CYS A 39 -1.23 -7.63 -4.47
CA CYS A 39 -0.43 -6.54 -3.93
C CYS A 39 -1.30 -5.54 -3.19
N GLU A 40 -2.43 -5.17 -3.78
CA GLU A 40 -3.36 -4.23 -3.15
C GLU A 40 -3.90 -4.79 -1.84
N GLU A 41 -4.33 -6.05 -1.86
CA GLU A 41 -4.88 -6.68 -0.67
C GLU A 41 -3.86 -6.74 0.45
N LYS A 42 -2.66 -7.22 0.16
CA LYS A 42 -1.62 -7.34 1.18
C LYS A 42 -1.21 -5.97 1.72
N THR A 43 -1.14 -4.97 0.85
CA THR A 43 -0.79 -3.62 1.26
C THR A 43 -1.85 -3.05 2.20
N LEU A 44 -3.12 -3.22 1.86
CA LEU A 44 -4.21 -2.71 2.69
C LEU A 44 -4.31 -3.42 4.03
N LYS A 45 -3.93 -4.70 4.09
CA LYS A 45 -3.95 -5.46 5.34
C LYS A 45 -2.76 -5.17 6.24
N SER A 46 -1.67 -4.65 5.67
CA SER A 46 -0.47 -4.34 6.44
C SER A 46 -0.73 -3.17 7.38
N THR A 47 -0.05 -3.20 8.51
CA THR A 47 -0.09 -2.09 9.46
C THR A 47 1.26 -1.38 9.41
N PHE A 48 1.23 -0.08 9.11
CA PHE A 48 2.45 0.73 9.07
C PHE A 48 2.44 1.64 10.28
N SER A 49 3.13 1.20 11.31
CA SER A 49 3.19 1.91 12.58
C SER A 49 4.53 2.62 12.71
N ASN A 50 4.52 3.76 13.40
CA ASN A 50 5.74 4.49 13.68
C ASN A 50 6.44 4.03 14.96
N ASN A 51 5.97 2.98 15.54
CA ASN A 51 6.57 2.45 16.77
C ASN A 51 7.88 1.75 16.52
#